data_d3323c6166eb78a34bc82a49a3db8b94
#
_entry.id   d3323c6166eb78a34bc82a49a3db8b94
#
_cell.length_a   1.000
_cell.length_b   1.000
_cell.length_c   1.000
_cell.angle_alpha   90.00
_cell.angle_beta   90.00
_cell.angle_gamma   90.00
#
_symmetry.space_group_name_H-M   'P 1'
#
loop_
_entity.id
_entity.type
_entity.pdbx_description
1 polymer ?
#
loop_
_entity_poly.entity_id
_entity_poly.type
_entity_poly.pdbx_seq_one_letter_code
_entity_poly.pdbx_strand_id
1 'polypeptide(L)'
;TVDSSLKEVRPVVLAAVVRGVDPGDNEDSIEAFIQSLMDHQEKLHLTLGRKRALASIGVHDLQAVKGPFRVVTVPESYSFKPLMMDRSMSIKQILQEHPKGIDYAHLMDGLDLYPVILDSNDDVLSFPPIINGNHTTVSNSTRDFLIDVTGWDIRSCEACLMLICLALNERGGEVESVKVTNHSGEIAHTPRGDSVQHRVPERLISKI
;
A
#
# COMPACT_ATOMS: atom_id res chain seq x y z
N THR A 1 4.31 -12.22 3.97
CA THR A 1 4.64 -13.24 2.95
C THR A 1 3.84 -13.02 1.68
N VAL A 2 4.37 -13.43 0.54
CA VAL A 2 3.76 -13.31 -0.79
C VAL A 2 3.49 -14.69 -1.35
N ASP A 3 2.24 -14.93 -1.76
CA ASP A 3 1.84 -16.19 -2.39
C ASP A 3 2.39 -16.31 -3.81
N SER A 4 2.73 -17.53 -4.23
CA SER A 4 3.24 -17.79 -5.58
C SER A 4 2.24 -17.49 -6.70
N SER A 5 0.94 -17.51 -6.41
CA SER A 5 -0.13 -17.16 -7.35
C SER A 5 -0.06 -15.71 -7.84
N LEU A 6 0.61 -14.83 -7.09
CA LEU A 6 0.78 -13.42 -7.49
C LEU A 6 1.74 -13.21 -8.66
N LYS A 7 2.53 -14.21 -9.02
CA LYS A 7 3.51 -14.11 -10.11
C LYS A 7 2.87 -13.67 -11.42
N GLU A 8 1.68 -14.16 -11.72
CA GLU A 8 0.95 -13.87 -12.96
C GLU A 8 -0.11 -12.76 -12.80
N VAL A 9 -0.28 -12.24 -11.56
CA VAL A 9 -1.33 -11.26 -11.24
C VAL A 9 -0.73 -9.90 -10.91
N ARG A 10 0.25 -9.87 -9.98
CA ARG A 10 0.91 -8.63 -9.52
C ARG A 10 2.20 -8.98 -8.79
N PRO A 11 3.30 -9.24 -9.52
CA PRO A 11 4.46 -9.96 -8.98
C PRO A 11 5.33 -9.15 -8.01
N VAL A 12 5.30 -7.82 -8.07
CA VAL A 12 6.12 -6.97 -7.21
C VAL A 12 5.33 -6.56 -5.97
N VAL A 13 5.89 -6.82 -4.80
CA VAL A 13 5.36 -6.39 -3.51
C VAL A 13 6.50 -5.79 -2.68
N LEU A 14 6.34 -4.55 -2.27
CA LEU A 14 7.27 -3.84 -1.38
C LEU A 14 6.47 -3.22 -0.23
N ALA A 15 7.09 -3.05 0.92
CA ALA A 15 6.46 -2.37 2.05
C ALA A 15 7.48 -1.63 2.92
N ALA A 16 7.00 -0.66 3.67
CA ALA A 16 7.73 0.04 4.70
C ALA A 16 6.79 0.41 5.86
N VAL A 17 7.36 0.61 7.03
CA VAL A 17 6.69 1.24 8.17
C VAL A 17 7.35 2.60 8.39
N VAL A 18 6.56 3.61 8.71
CA VAL A 18 7.07 4.92 9.12
C VAL A 18 6.40 5.32 10.43
N ARG A 19 7.20 5.54 11.47
CA ARG A 19 6.71 5.82 12.82
C ARG A 19 6.98 7.25 13.26
N GLY A 20 6.12 7.73 14.14
CA GLY A 20 6.34 9.01 14.83
C GLY A 20 6.23 10.21 13.89
N VAL A 21 5.40 10.13 12.87
CA VAL A 21 5.18 11.26 11.94
C VAL A 21 4.45 12.38 12.67
N ASP A 22 4.97 13.59 12.56
CA ASP A 22 4.32 14.81 13.04
C ASP A 22 3.40 15.39 11.95
N PRO A 23 2.07 15.27 12.09
CA PRO A 23 1.14 15.80 11.10
C PRO A 23 0.86 17.29 11.27
N GLY A 24 1.29 17.89 12.39
CA GLY A 24 1.07 19.30 12.76
C GLY A 24 0.43 19.49 14.13
N ASP A 25 0.36 20.76 14.55
CA ASP A 25 0.02 21.18 15.93
C ASP A 25 -1.49 21.43 16.14
N ASN A 26 -2.29 21.51 15.09
CA ASN A 26 -3.72 21.81 15.17
C ASN A 26 -4.49 21.04 14.07
N GLU A 27 -5.81 21.02 14.21
CA GLU A 27 -6.71 20.26 13.33
C GLU A 27 -6.54 20.63 11.84
N ASP A 28 -6.49 21.93 11.54
CA ASP A 28 -6.33 22.42 10.16
C ASP A 28 -5.00 21.95 9.54
N SER A 29 -3.91 21.99 10.31
CA SER A 29 -2.59 21.55 9.82
C SER A 29 -2.52 20.03 9.63
N ILE A 30 -3.20 19.26 10.49
CA ILE A 30 -3.29 17.81 10.40
C ILE A 30 -4.10 17.40 9.15
N GLU A 31 -5.26 18.02 8.95
CA GLU A 31 -6.09 17.77 7.76
C GLU A 31 -5.35 18.13 6.48
N ALA A 32 -4.68 19.29 6.45
CA ALA A 32 -3.88 19.71 5.30
C ALA A 32 -2.73 18.75 5.00
N PHE A 33 -2.08 18.20 6.05
CA PHE A 33 -1.06 17.17 5.88
C PHE A 33 -1.63 15.89 5.27
N ILE A 34 -2.73 15.36 5.83
CA ILE A 34 -3.36 14.13 5.33
C ILE A 34 -3.80 14.31 3.88
N GLN A 35 -4.44 15.45 3.55
CA GLN A 35 -4.84 15.75 2.19
C GLN A 35 -3.63 15.81 1.25
N SER A 36 -2.55 16.48 1.67
CA SER A 36 -1.31 16.56 0.89
C SER A 36 -0.67 15.19 0.66
N LEU A 37 -0.70 14.30 1.65
CA LEU A 37 -0.20 12.92 1.54
C LEU A 37 -1.03 12.13 0.53
N MET A 38 -2.37 12.23 0.58
CA MET A 38 -3.26 11.56 -0.36
C MET A 38 -3.10 12.11 -1.79
N ASP A 39 -2.96 13.43 -1.94
CA ASP A 39 -2.69 14.07 -3.23
C ASP A 39 -1.33 13.64 -3.81
N HIS A 40 -0.32 13.53 -2.97
CA HIS A 40 0.99 13.02 -3.36
C HIS A 40 0.92 11.57 -3.83
N GLN A 41 0.25 10.70 -3.07
CA GLN A 41 -0.03 9.32 -3.46
C GLN A 41 -0.74 9.24 -4.83
N GLU A 42 -1.79 10.04 -5.05
CA GLU A 42 -2.54 10.02 -6.31
C GLU A 42 -1.69 10.56 -7.49
N LYS A 43 -0.86 11.58 -7.29
CA LYS A 43 0.11 12.04 -8.30
C LYS A 43 1.10 10.94 -8.68
N LEU A 44 1.60 10.19 -7.72
CA LEU A 44 2.49 9.05 -8.00
C LEU A 44 1.76 7.92 -8.75
N HIS A 45 0.51 7.62 -8.39
CA HIS A 45 -0.33 6.68 -9.15
C HIS A 45 -0.48 7.07 -10.61
N LEU A 46 -0.73 8.36 -10.88
CA LEU A 46 -0.95 8.86 -12.23
C LEU A 46 0.34 8.91 -13.06
N THR A 47 1.47 9.24 -12.44
CA THR A 47 2.76 9.45 -13.10
C THR A 47 3.61 8.18 -13.13
N LEU A 48 4.40 7.92 -12.10
CA LEU A 48 5.30 6.75 -12.00
C LEU A 48 4.53 5.43 -12.05
N GLY A 49 3.36 5.37 -11.45
CA GLY A 49 2.47 4.22 -11.47
C GLY A 49 1.74 4.00 -12.79
N ARG A 50 1.80 4.95 -13.74
CA ARG A 50 1.05 4.94 -15.01
C ARG A 50 -0.41 4.56 -14.81
N LYS A 51 -1.14 5.40 -14.05
CA LYS A 51 -2.53 5.13 -13.65
C LYS A 51 -2.66 3.77 -12.95
N ARG A 52 -1.77 3.48 -12.01
CA ARG A 52 -1.71 2.26 -11.20
C ARG A 52 -1.33 0.97 -11.96
N ALA A 53 -1.11 1.03 -13.27
CA ALA A 53 -0.74 -0.14 -14.07
C ALA A 53 0.64 -0.70 -13.69
N LEU A 54 1.66 0.15 -13.53
CA LEU A 54 3.02 -0.28 -13.17
C LEU A 54 3.24 -0.40 -11.66
N ALA A 55 2.67 0.54 -10.88
CA ALA A 55 2.76 0.55 -9.43
C ALA A 55 1.51 1.19 -8.81
N SER A 56 1.04 0.64 -7.71
CA SER A 56 0.04 1.26 -6.83
C SER A 56 0.53 1.25 -5.40
N ILE A 57 0.08 2.24 -4.63
CA ILE A 57 0.49 2.51 -3.26
C ILE A 57 -0.73 2.37 -2.35
N GLY A 58 -0.60 1.63 -1.25
CA GLY A 58 -1.50 1.67 -0.12
C GLY A 58 -0.84 2.44 1.02
N VAL A 59 -1.58 3.31 1.66
CA VAL A 59 -1.18 4.00 2.90
C VAL A 59 -2.20 3.68 3.97
N HIS A 60 -1.75 3.13 5.09
CA HIS A 60 -2.58 2.57 6.14
C HIS A 60 -2.20 3.09 7.51
N ASP A 61 -3.18 3.22 8.39
CA ASP A 61 -2.92 3.39 9.82
C ASP A 61 -2.33 2.10 10.38
N LEU A 62 -1.07 2.15 10.83
CA LEU A 62 -0.38 0.98 11.37
C LEU A 62 -1.04 0.43 12.65
N GLN A 63 -1.72 1.28 13.43
CA GLN A 63 -2.40 0.85 14.65
C GLN A 63 -3.66 0.03 14.37
N ALA A 64 -4.23 0.17 13.18
CA ALA A 64 -5.43 -0.55 12.75
C ALA A 64 -5.14 -1.96 12.21
N VAL A 65 -3.88 -2.34 12.04
CA VAL A 65 -3.48 -3.59 11.39
C VAL A 65 -2.50 -4.39 12.24
N LYS A 66 -2.50 -5.71 12.08
CA LYS A 66 -1.65 -6.60 12.86
C LYS A 66 -0.87 -7.57 11.96
N GLY A 67 0.46 -7.46 11.99
CA GLY A 67 1.31 -8.43 11.28
C GLY A 67 1.30 -9.84 11.92
N PRO A 68 1.77 -10.86 11.20
CA PRO A 68 2.37 -10.81 9.89
C PRO A 68 1.33 -10.61 8.78
N PHE A 69 1.74 -9.90 7.71
CA PHE A 69 0.88 -9.66 6.55
C PHE A 69 1.07 -10.74 5.49
N ARG A 70 0.00 -11.02 4.75
CA ARG A 70 -0.01 -11.99 3.65
C ARG A 70 -0.58 -11.33 2.39
N VAL A 71 0.13 -11.49 1.29
CA VAL A 71 -0.37 -11.08 -0.02
C VAL A 71 -0.76 -12.35 -0.77
N VAL A 72 -2.02 -12.49 -1.08
CA VAL A 72 -2.63 -13.70 -1.64
C VAL A 72 -3.55 -13.34 -2.79
N THR A 73 -4.02 -14.36 -3.52
CA THR A 73 -5.09 -14.18 -4.51
C THR A 73 -6.39 -14.81 -4.01
N VAL A 74 -7.50 -14.16 -4.36
CA VAL A 74 -8.86 -14.58 -3.96
C VAL A 74 -9.81 -14.59 -5.15
N PRO A 75 -10.91 -15.37 -5.11
CA PRO A 75 -11.93 -15.38 -6.16
C PRO A 75 -12.78 -14.10 -6.17
N GLU A 76 -13.51 -13.84 -7.24
CA GLU A 76 -14.39 -12.67 -7.38
C GLU A 76 -15.51 -12.57 -6.32
N SER A 77 -15.86 -13.70 -5.69
CA SER A 77 -16.87 -13.76 -4.62
C SER A 77 -16.35 -13.34 -3.25
N TYR A 78 -15.02 -13.22 -3.08
CA TYR A 78 -14.43 -12.79 -1.83
C TYR A 78 -14.88 -11.37 -1.47
N SER A 79 -15.21 -11.14 -0.20
CA SER A 79 -15.87 -9.90 0.22
C SER A 79 -15.16 -9.25 1.39
N PHE A 80 -15.09 -7.92 1.36
CA PHE A 80 -14.61 -7.09 2.46
C PHE A 80 -15.30 -5.73 2.42
N LYS A 81 -15.08 -4.91 3.43
CA LYS A 81 -15.60 -3.53 3.46
C LYS A 81 -14.57 -2.56 2.86
N PRO A 82 -14.77 -2.06 1.63
CA PRO A 82 -13.81 -1.15 1.00
C PRO A 82 -13.90 0.26 1.58
N LEU A 83 -12.82 1.01 1.42
CA LEU A 83 -12.73 2.41 1.85
C LEU A 83 -13.93 3.23 1.34
N MET A 84 -14.45 4.11 2.20
CA MET A 84 -15.60 4.98 1.96
C MET A 84 -16.95 4.25 1.78
N MET A 85 -17.01 2.95 2.05
CA MET A 85 -18.26 2.20 2.02
C MET A 85 -18.67 1.79 3.44
N ASP A 86 -19.97 1.74 3.68
CA ASP A 86 -20.58 1.33 4.96
C ASP A 86 -20.90 -0.18 4.99
N ARG A 87 -20.86 -0.85 3.83
CA ARG A 87 -21.18 -2.27 3.65
C ARG A 87 -20.01 -3.08 3.10
N SER A 88 -20.05 -4.38 3.35
CA SER A 88 -19.16 -5.34 2.67
C SER A 88 -19.57 -5.49 1.20
N MET A 89 -18.59 -5.61 0.32
CA MET A 89 -18.78 -5.81 -1.12
C MET A 89 -17.85 -6.92 -1.60
N SER A 90 -18.34 -7.76 -2.51
CA SER A 90 -17.47 -8.72 -3.19
C SER A 90 -16.51 -8.02 -4.15
N ILE A 91 -15.39 -8.67 -4.51
CA ILE A 91 -14.47 -8.16 -5.54
C ILE A 91 -15.25 -7.76 -6.81
N LYS A 92 -16.17 -8.64 -7.25
CA LYS A 92 -17.04 -8.36 -8.40
C LYS A 92 -17.85 -7.07 -8.22
N GLN A 93 -18.51 -6.92 -7.07
CA GLN A 93 -19.29 -5.70 -6.77
C GLN A 93 -18.40 -4.46 -6.72
N ILE A 94 -17.19 -4.56 -6.14
CA ILE A 94 -16.25 -3.45 -6.10
C ILE A 94 -15.89 -3.01 -7.52
N LEU A 95 -15.57 -3.93 -8.41
CA LEU A 95 -15.22 -3.62 -9.80
C LEU A 95 -16.38 -3.03 -10.61
N GLN A 96 -17.63 -3.32 -10.25
CA GLN A 96 -18.83 -2.88 -10.97
C GLN A 96 -19.53 -1.65 -10.36
N GLU A 97 -19.43 -1.44 -9.04
CA GLU A 97 -20.24 -0.47 -8.32
C GLU A 97 -19.42 0.60 -7.60
N HIS A 98 -18.18 0.26 -7.16
CA HIS A 98 -17.33 1.22 -6.45
C HIS A 98 -16.66 2.18 -7.45
N PRO A 99 -16.64 3.52 -7.24
CA PRO A 99 -16.04 4.47 -8.19
C PRO A 99 -14.62 4.09 -8.61
N LYS A 100 -13.72 3.80 -7.66
CA LYS A 100 -12.36 3.36 -7.98
C LYS A 100 -12.33 1.97 -8.66
N GLY A 101 -13.29 1.11 -8.35
CA GLY A 101 -13.45 -0.17 -9.04
C GLY A 101 -13.73 0.03 -10.52
N ILE A 102 -14.74 0.87 -10.85
CA ILE A 102 -15.12 1.21 -12.22
C ILE A 102 -13.95 1.84 -12.99
N ASP A 103 -13.26 2.82 -12.37
CA ASP A 103 -12.14 3.54 -13.00
C ASP A 103 -10.98 2.62 -13.39
N TYR A 104 -10.73 1.58 -12.56
CA TYR A 104 -9.54 0.74 -12.67
C TYR A 104 -9.83 -0.74 -12.95
N ALA A 105 -11.11 -1.14 -13.18
CA ALA A 105 -11.49 -2.53 -13.51
C ALA A 105 -10.67 -3.12 -14.65
N HIS A 106 -10.35 -2.31 -15.65
CA HIS A 106 -9.57 -2.71 -16.83
C HIS A 106 -8.17 -3.26 -16.49
N LEU A 107 -7.62 -2.93 -15.31
CA LEU A 107 -6.35 -3.49 -14.83
C LEU A 107 -6.48 -4.93 -14.32
N MET A 108 -7.72 -5.41 -14.17
CA MET A 108 -8.05 -6.75 -13.71
C MET A 108 -8.58 -7.64 -14.84
N ASP A 109 -8.62 -7.13 -16.08
CA ASP A 109 -9.16 -7.88 -17.23
C ASP A 109 -8.39 -9.18 -17.45
N GLY A 110 -9.14 -10.28 -17.62
CA GLY A 110 -8.59 -11.59 -17.88
C GLY A 110 -8.07 -12.34 -16.65
N LEU A 111 -8.25 -11.79 -15.45
CA LEU A 111 -7.88 -12.47 -14.20
C LEU A 111 -9.06 -13.29 -13.65
N ASP A 112 -8.78 -14.53 -13.26
CA ASP A 112 -9.72 -15.40 -12.52
C ASP A 112 -9.57 -15.23 -11.00
N LEU A 113 -8.40 -14.77 -10.55
CA LEU A 113 -8.07 -14.53 -9.15
C LEU A 113 -7.52 -13.11 -8.97
N TYR A 114 -7.82 -12.50 -7.85
CA TYR A 114 -7.58 -11.10 -7.55
C TYR A 114 -6.65 -10.92 -6.35
N PRO A 115 -5.66 -10.02 -6.41
CA PRO A 115 -4.70 -9.83 -5.33
C PRO A 115 -5.35 -9.11 -4.15
N VAL A 116 -5.10 -9.60 -2.94
CA VAL A 116 -5.45 -8.90 -1.69
C VAL A 116 -4.31 -8.96 -0.70
N ILE A 117 -4.22 -7.96 0.16
CA ILE A 117 -3.31 -7.92 1.30
C ILE A 117 -4.13 -8.14 2.56
N LEU A 118 -3.75 -9.14 3.35
CA LEU A 118 -4.41 -9.53 4.60
C LEU A 118 -3.47 -9.32 5.78
N ASP A 119 -4.05 -8.97 6.91
CA ASP A 119 -3.36 -9.00 8.21
C ASP A 119 -3.43 -10.38 8.87
N SER A 120 -2.97 -10.49 10.12
CA SER A 120 -3.00 -11.75 10.88
C SER A 120 -4.40 -12.17 11.34
N ASN A 121 -5.40 -11.29 11.25
CA ASN A 121 -6.80 -11.56 11.56
C ASN A 121 -7.62 -11.92 10.32
N ASP A 122 -6.99 -12.00 9.14
CA ASP A 122 -7.63 -12.15 7.84
C ASP A 122 -8.45 -10.92 7.38
N ASP A 123 -8.24 -9.76 8.02
CA ASP A 123 -8.83 -8.51 7.58
C ASP A 123 -8.09 -7.95 6.35
N VAL A 124 -8.87 -7.45 5.37
CA VAL A 124 -8.31 -6.96 4.12
C VAL A 124 -7.77 -5.54 4.27
N LEU A 125 -6.46 -5.36 4.18
CA LEU A 125 -5.85 -4.04 4.12
C LEU A 125 -6.10 -3.36 2.79
N SER A 126 -5.97 -4.12 1.70
CA SER A 126 -6.00 -3.58 0.36
C SER A 126 -6.38 -4.64 -0.67
N PHE A 127 -7.08 -4.21 -1.70
CA PHE A 127 -7.28 -4.88 -2.98
C PHE A 127 -6.52 -4.10 -4.06
N PRO A 128 -5.21 -4.32 -4.19
CA PRO A 128 -4.41 -3.56 -5.16
C PRO A 128 -4.71 -3.99 -6.62
N PRO A 129 -4.69 -3.07 -7.57
CA PRO A 129 -4.42 -1.65 -7.44
C PRO A 129 -5.67 -0.78 -7.21
N ILE A 130 -6.78 -1.36 -6.77
CA ILE A 130 -8.11 -0.77 -6.80
C ILE A 130 -8.37 0.11 -5.56
N ILE A 131 -8.44 -0.51 -4.35
CA ILE A 131 -8.93 0.18 -3.16
C ILE A 131 -8.43 -0.46 -1.86
N ASN A 132 -8.24 0.34 -0.82
CA ASN A 132 -7.93 -0.11 0.53
C ASN A 132 -9.18 -0.60 1.28
N GLY A 133 -8.96 -1.38 2.33
CA GLY A 133 -9.99 -1.73 3.32
C GLY A 133 -10.35 -0.51 4.18
N ASN A 134 -11.62 -0.41 4.58
CA ASN A 134 -12.11 0.73 5.35
C ASN A 134 -11.48 0.81 6.76
N HIS A 135 -11.14 -0.31 7.38
CA HIS A 135 -10.58 -0.33 8.75
C HIS A 135 -9.17 0.24 8.83
N THR A 136 -8.44 0.31 7.72
CA THR A 136 -7.06 0.82 7.69
C THR A 136 -6.97 2.33 7.37
N THR A 137 -8.10 3.02 7.40
CA THR A 137 -8.19 4.43 7.01
C THR A 137 -7.29 5.31 7.88
N VAL A 138 -6.44 6.10 7.22
CA VAL A 138 -5.65 7.15 7.86
C VAL A 138 -6.57 8.23 8.39
N SER A 139 -6.34 8.68 9.62
CA SER A 139 -7.14 9.67 10.31
C SER A 139 -6.27 10.76 10.96
N ASN A 140 -6.91 11.78 11.52
CA ASN A 140 -6.21 12.86 12.24
C ASN A 140 -5.38 12.37 13.43
N SER A 141 -5.63 11.16 13.95
CA SER A 141 -4.87 10.55 15.04
C SER A 141 -3.70 9.68 14.56
N THR A 142 -3.62 9.37 13.27
CA THR A 142 -2.55 8.50 12.73
C THR A 142 -1.20 9.17 12.83
N ARG A 143 -0.22 8.47 13.41
CA ARG A 143 1.18 8.87 13.56
C ARG A 143 2.14 7.83 13.01
N ASP A 144 1.69 6.61 12.94
CA ASP A 144 2.44 5.46 12.45
C ASP A 144 1.75 4.91 11.19
N PHE A 145 2.52 4.72 10.14
CA PHE A 145 2.01 4.35 8.82
C PHE A 145 2.60 3.03 8.37
N LEU A 146 1.77 2.14 7.81
CA LEU A 146 2.20 1.06 6.96
C LEU A 146 1.99 1.47 5.51
N ILE A 147 3.03 1.37 4.71
CA ILE A 147 2.98 1.63 3.27
C ILE A 147 3.19 0.31 2.55
N ASP A 148 2.27 -0.06 1.66
CA ASP A 148 2.49 -1.11 0.68
C ASP A 148 2.62 -0.52 -0.72
N VAL A 149 3.44 -1.14 -1.55
CA VAL A 149 3.51 -0.84 -2.97
C VAL A 149 3.53 -2.15 -3.74
N THR A 150 2.57 -2.29 -4.64
CA THR A 150 2.47 -3.48 -5.48
C THR A 150 2.48 -3.10 -6.97
N GLY A 151 2.98 -3.98 -7.82
CA GLY A 151 3.01 -3.66 -9.26
C GLY A 151 3.63 -4.71 -10.15
N TRP A 152 3.91 -4.28 -11.38
CA TRP A 152 4.60 -5.05 -12.40
C TRP A 152 6.05 -4.62 -12.62
N ASP A 153 6.36 -3.35 -12.35
CA ASP A 153 7.70 -2.80 -12.55
C ASP A 153 8.37 -2.47 -11.22
N ILE A 154 9.44 -3.20 -10.92
CA ILE A 154 10.17 -3.05 -9.65
C ILE A 154 10.73 -1.64 -9.45
N ARG A 155 11.20 -0.97 -10.51
CA ARG A 155 11.78 0.38 -10.42
C ARG A 155 10.72 1.41 -10.08
N SER A 156 9.54 1.32 -10.72
CA SER A 156 8.41 2.17 -10.42
C SER A 156 7.90 1.95 -9.00
N CYS A 157 7.81 0.68 -8.55
CA CYS A 157 7.42 0.35 -7.19
C CYS A 157 8.42 0.91 -6.15
N GLU A 158 9.72 0.73 -6.38
CA GLU A 158 10.77 1.27 -5.50
C GLU A 158 10.74 2.79 -5.42
N ALA A 159 10.59 3.47 -6.57
CA ALA A 159 10.50 4.92 -6.61
C ALA A 159 9.24 5.44 -5.89
N CYS A 160 8.09 4.80 -6.09
CA CYS A 160 6.86 5.14 -5.39
C CYS A 160 7.00 4.98 -3.87
N LEU A 161 7.52 3.83 -3.41
CA LEU A 161 7.71 3.56 -1.98
C LEU A 161 8.66 4.60 -1.36
N MET A 162 9.80 4.84 -2.02
CA MET A 162 10.80 5.80 -1.55
C MET A 162 10.22 7.21 -1.42
N LEU A 163 9.46 7.69 -2.40
CA LEU A 163 8.92 9.05 -2.40
C LEU A 163 7.86 9.26 -1.31
N ILE A 164 7.02 8.26 -1.03
CA ILE A 164 6.08 8.32 0.10
C ILE A 164 6.85 8.30 1.44
N CYS A 165 7.83 7.40 1.58
CA CYS A 165 8.64 7.34 2.80
C CYS A 165 9.39 8.66 3.05
N LEU A 166 9.94 9.30 2.00
CA LEU A 166 10.60 10.59 2.10
C LEU A 166 9.63 11.69 2.55
N ALA A 167 8.42 11.74 1.99
CA ALA A 167 7.42 12.73 2.40
C ALA A 167 7.03 12.60 3.88
N LEU A 168 6.96 11.37 4.41
CA LEU A 168 6.70 11.12 5.82
C LEU A 168 7.92 11.39 6.69
N ASN A 169 9.13 11.09 6.20
CA ASN A 169 10.40 11.38 6.90
C ASN A 169 10.65 12.89 7.06
N GLU A 170 10.27 13.71 6.08
CA GLU A 170 10.30 15.18 6.16
C GLU A 170 9.44 15.74 7.32
N ARG A 171 8.51 14.92 7.83
CA ARG A 171 7.66 15.19 8.99
C ARG A 171 8.15 14.48 10.26
N GLY A 172 9.44 14.18 10.35
CA GLY A 172 10.06 13.54 11.50
C GLY A 172 9.85 12.03 11.60
N GLY A 173 9.16 11.42 10.65
CA GLY A 173 8.88 9.97 10.68
C GLY A 173 10.15 9.13 10.51
N GLU A 174 10.31 8.10 11.34
CA GLU A 174 11.37 7.10 11.24
C GLU A 174 10.97 5.96 10.31
N VAL A 175 11.77 5.72 9.26
CA VAL A 175 11.48 4.68 8.28
C VAL A 175 12.07 3.34 8.73
N GLU A 176 11.21 2.35 8.87
CA GLU A 176 11.57 0.95 9.17
C GLU A 176 11.40 0.07 7.94
N SER A 177 12.33 -0.84 7.72
CA SER A 177 12.24 -1.82 6.66
C SER A 177 11.23 -2.92 6.98
N VAL A 178 10.53 -3.39 5.96
CA VAL A 178 9.65 -4.57 6.06
C VAL A 178 10.25 -5.70 5.24
N LYS A 179 10.43 -6.85 5.87
CA LYS A 179 10.91 -8.05 5.20
C LYS A 179 9.79 -8.69 4.38
N VAL A 180 9.97 -8.76 3.07
CA VAL A 180 9.05 -9.42 2.14
C VAL A 180 9.63 -10.76 1.73
N THR A 181 8.93 -11.85 2.02
CA THR A 181 9.36 -13.21 1.72
C THR A 181 8.29 -13.97 0.95
N ASN A 182 8.72 -14.95 0.15
CA ASN A 182 7.83 -15.96 -0.42
C ASN A 182 7.49 -17.06 0.63
N HIS A 183 6.72 -18.06 0.25
CA HIS A 183 6.37 -19.19 1.13
C HIS A 183 7.56 -20.01 1.63
N SER A 184 8.66 -20.04 0.87
CA SER A 184 9.88 -20.74 1.27
C SER A 184 10.71 -19.95 2.28
N GLY A 185 10.29 -18.73 2.64
CA GLY A 185 11.05 -17.83 3.50
C GLY A 185 12.19 -17.09 2.78
N GLU A 186 12.31 -17.25 1.47
CA GLU A 186 13.27 -16.51 0.65
C GLU A 186 12.78 -15.08 0.42
N ILE A 187 13.73 -14.14 0.29
CA ILE A 187 13.41 -12.74 0.00
C ILE A 187 12.77 -12.65 -1.38
N ALA A 188 11.56 -12.11 -1.46
CA ALA A 188 10.83 -11.90 -2.69
C ALA A 188 11.00 -10.46 -3.19
N HIS A 189 11.17 -10.31 -4.50
CA HIS A 189 11.05 -9.05 -5.24
C HIS A 189 12.04 -7.91 -4.95
N THR A 190 13.09 -8.13 -4.15
CA THR A 190 14.04 -7.07 -3.89
C THR A 190 15.44 -7.39 -4.43
N PRO A 191 15.91 -6.75 -5.50
CA PRO A 191 17.23 -6.98 -6.06
C PRO A 191 18.37 -6.61 -5.11
N ARG A 192 18.09 -5.82 -4.06
CA ARG A 192 19.08 -5.28 -3.11
C ARG A 192 18.79 -5.65 -1.66
N GLY A 193 17.98 -6.68 -1.43
CA GLY A 193 17.46 -7.01 -0.11
C GLY A 193 16.08 -6.37 0.12
N ASP A 194 15.51 -6.64 1.28
CA ASP A 194 14.16 -6.28 1.70
C ASP A 194 14.09 -4.95 2.46
N SER A 195 15.19 -4.23 2.59
CA SER A 195 15.28 -3.00 3.36
C SER A 195 15.06 -1.76 2.49
N VAL A 196 14.05 -0.98 2.83
CA VAL A 196 13.80 0.35 2.23
C VAL A 196 14.92 1.33 2.59
N GLN A 197 15.52 1.21 3.76
CA GLN A 197 16.59 2.10 4.24
C GLN A 197 17.80 2.13 3.31
N HIS A 198 18.12 1.03 2.63
CA HIS A 198 19.20 1.01 1.66
C HIS A 198 18.93 1.81 0.38
N ARG A 199 17.72 2.29 0.19
CA ARG A 199 17.28 3.07 -0.97
C ARG A 199 17.02 4.54 -0.66
N VAL A 200 16.76 4.82 0.60
CA VAL A 200 16.71 6.20 1.09
C VAL A 200 18.14 6.71 1.18
N PRO A 201 18.49 7.84 0.55
CA PRO A 201 19.85 8.37 0.61
C PRO A 201 20.30 8.55 2.06
N GLU A 202 21.51 8.07 2.40
CA GLU A 202 22.09 8.15 3.77
C GLU A 202 21.99 9.55 4.37
N ARG A 203 22.18 10.60 3.55
CA ARG A 203 22.04 12.00 3.98
C ARG A 203 20.65 12.36 4.54
N LEU A 204 19.62 11.58 4.25
CA LEU A 204 18.26 11.76 4.77
C LEU A 204 18.03 10.92 6.02
N ILE A 205 18.70 9.77 6.12
CA ILE A 205 18.66 8.90 7.31
C ILE A 205 19.54 9.47 8.42
N SER A 206 20.70 10.05 8.09
CA SER A 206 21.68 10.57 9.06
C SER A 206 21.32 11.91 9.67
N LYS A 207 20.20 12.51 9.34
CA LYS A 207 19.72 13.78 9.92
C LYS A 207 18.67 13.59 11.01
N ILE A 208 18.40 12.34 11.39
CA ILE A 208 17.48 11.99 12.47
C ILE A 208 18.26 11.83 13.77
#